data_b77e4709a585d9dd0bb026beb6aebc90
#
_entry.id   b77e4709a585d9dd0bb026beb6aebc90
#
_cell.length_a   1.000
_cell.length_b   1.000
_cell.length_c   1.000
_cell.angle_alpha   90.00
_cell.angle_beta   90.00
_cell.angle_gamma   90.00
#
_symmetry.space_group_name_H-M   'P 1'
#
loop_
_entity.id
_entity.type
_entity.pdbx_description
1 polymer ?
#
loop_
_entity_poly.entity_id
_entity_poly.type
_entity_poly.pdbx_seq_one_letter_code
_entity_poly.pdbx_strand_id
1 'polypeptide(L)'
;MQIDIDSRIVIITGPSTTGKSTLANKILESSPVKAVVISHDAIADEINDKQSERQRGEELYIRLVNKVFAALKNSENKLIIFDVPGINANYIYSLLQIIEMANHYHDNITLIKITLPIETHLKLMKLRMQTDPEVIFYFNDFDEYL
;
A
#
# COMPACT_ATOMS: atom_id res chain seq x y z
N MET A 1 5.42 -11.09 17.17
CA MET A 1 4.23 -11.62 16.48
C MET A 1 4.67 -12.33 15.22
N GLN A 2 4.33 -13.59 15.12
CA GLN A 2 4.66 -14.38 13.94
C GLN A 2 3.44 -14.40 13.03
N ILE A 3 3.64 -14.03 11.76
CA ILE A 3 2.56 -14.04 10.76
C ILE A 3 2.92 -15.10 9.73
N ASP A 4 2.09 -16.14 9.64
CA ASP A 4 2.25 -17.17 8.64
C ASP A 4 1.53 -16.77 7.37
N ILE A 5 2.29 -16.49 6.31
CA ILE A 5 1.76 -16.11 5.02
C ILE A 5 2.22 -17.14 3.98
N ASP A 6 1.26 -17.88 3.44
CA ASP A 6 1.49 -18.87 2.38
C ASP A 6 1.38 -18.27 0.99
N SER A 7 0.93 -17.04 0.89
CA SER A 7 0.73 -16.34 -0.37
C SER A 7 2.01 -15.66 -0.83
N ARG A 8 2.26 -15.64 -2.14
CA ARG A 8 3.34 -14.84 -2.71
C ARG A 8 3.04 -13.35 -2.66
N ILE A 9 1.77 -12.97 -2.77
CA ILE A 9 1.33 -11.59 -2.83
C ILE A 9 0.50 -11.27 -1.60
N VAL A 10 0.85 -10.18 -0.91
CA VAL A 10 0.11 -9.68 0.26
C VAL A 10 -0.24 -8.22 0.00
N ILE A 11 -1.50 -7.88 0.13
CA ILE A 11 -1.99 -6.51 0.02
C ILE A 11 -2.45 -6.06 1.40
N ILE A 12 -1.82 -5.02 1.94
CA ILE A 12 -2.20 -4.42 3.22
C ILE A 12 -2.92 -3.11 2.94
N THR A 13 -4.13 -2.99 3.42
CA THR A 13 -4.95 -1.79 3.26
C THR A 13 -5.54 -1.35 4.60
N GLY A 14 -5.86 -0.08 4.71
CA GLY A 14 -6.42 0.53 5.91
C GLY A 14 -6.20 2.03 5.93
N PRO A 15 -6.85 2.75 6.84
CA PRO A 15 -6.64 4.19 6.99
C PRO A 15 -5.19 4.56 7.30
N SER A 16 -4.80 5.79 6.97
CA SER A 16 -3.42 6.27 7.03
C SER A 16 -2.77 6.25 8.43
N THR A 17 -3.54 6.12 9.50
CA THR A 17 -3.03 6.10 10.88
C THR A 17 -2.99 4.72 11.51
N THR A 18 -3.23 3.65 10.74
CA THR A 18 -3.40 2.30 11.28
C THR A 18 -2.12 1.50 11.43
N GLY A 19 -0.98 2.05 11.03
CA GLY A 19 0.30 1.34 11.11
C GLY A 19 0.55 0.36 9.98
N LYS A 20 -0.04 0.57 8.81
CA LYS A 20 0.16 -0.29 7.63
C LYS A 20 1.63 -0.47 7.28
N SER A 21 2.36 0.65 7.20
CA SER A 21 3.78 0.62 6.85
C SER A 21 4.61 -0.11 7.90
N THR A 22 4.26 0.04 9.17
CA THR A 22 4.90 -0.69 10.27
C THR A 22 4.67 -2.20 10.14
N LEU A 23 3.44 -2.60 9.82
CA LEU A 23 3.11 -4.00 9.61
C LEU A 23 3.84 -4.56 8.38
N ALA A 24 3.86 -3.83 7.27
CA ALA A 24 4.57 -4.23 6.06
C ALA A 24 6.06 -4.46 6.34
N ASN A 25 6.70 -3.56 7.08
CA ASN A 25 8.10 -3.69 7.45
C ASN A 25 8.36 -4.85 8.41
N LYS A 26 7.46 -5.11 9.34
CA LYS A 26 7.56 -6.27 10.23
C LYS A 26 7.47 -7.59 9.47
N ILE A 27 6.58 -7.67 8.51
CA ILE A 27 6.46 -8.85 7.64
C ILE A 27 7.74 -9.02 6.82
N LEU A 28 8.26 -7.93 6.25
CA LEU A 28 9.50 -7.95 5.47
C LEU A 28 10.68 -8.45 6.31
N GLU A 29 10.87 -7.90 7.51
CA GLU A 29 11.99 -8.23 8.40
C GLU A 29 11.91 -9.66 8.92
N SER A 30 10.71 -10.17 9.19
CA SER A 30 10.51 -11.52 9.73
C SER A 30 10.37 -12.61 8.66
N SER A 31 10.36 -12.24 7.39
CA SER A 31 10.18 -13.19 6.30
C SER A 31 11.35 -14.15 6.18
N PRO A 32 11.11 -15.49 6.17
CA PRO A 32 12.16 -16.48 5.93
C PRO A 32 12.57 -16.56 4.45
N VAL A 33 11.87 -15.87 3.58
CA VAL A 33 12.12 -15.86 2.13
C VAL A 33 12.41 -14.45 1.66
N LYS A 34 12.97 -14.32 0.46
CA LYS A 34 13.22 -13.00 -0.13
C LYS A 34 11.89 -12.27 -0.36
N ALA A 35 11.77 -11.10 0.24
CA ALA A 35 10.56 -10.29 0.20
C ALA A 35 10.87 -8.86 -0.26
N VAL A 36 9.89 -8.21 -0.86
CA VAL A 36 9.97 -6.83 -1.31
C VAL A 36 8.67 -6.12 -0.93
N VAL A 37 8.79 -4.83 -0.55
CA VAL A 37 7.63 -3.98 -0.26
C VAL A 37 7.48 -2.95 -1.38
N ILE A 38 6.26 -2.83 -1.90
CA ILE A 38 5.86 -1.78 -2.83
C ILE A 38 4.87 -0.87 -2.11
N SER A 39 5.29 0.36 -1.81
CA SER A 39 4.50 1.35 -1.10
C SER A 39 4.03 2.43 -2.06
N HIS A 40 2.71 2.66 -2.08
CA HIS A 40 2.12 3.75 -2.85
C HIS A 40 2.70 5.11 -2.43
N ASP A 41 2.79 5.36 -1.14
CA ASP A 41 3.29 6.64 -0.63
C ASP A 41 4.75 6.88 -1.01
N ALA A 42 5.58 5.83 -0.97
CA ALA A 42 6.97 5.93 -1.40
C ALA A 42 7.09 6.27 -2.89
N ILE A 43 6.23 5.69 -3.73
CA ILE A 43 6.19 6.00 -5.17
C ILE A 43 5.74 7.45 -5.38
N ALA A 44 4.71 7.90 -4.64
CA ALA A 44 4.22 9.27 -4.73
C ALA A 44 5.30 10.30 -4.35
N ASP A 45 6.11 9.99 -3.36
CA ASP A 45 7.21 10.86 -2.91
C ASP A 45 8.33 11.01 -3.94
N GLU A 46 8.46 10.05 -4.86
CA GLU A 46 9.44 10.12 -5.96
C GLU A 46 9.03 11.10 -7.06
N ILE A 47 7.77 11.53 -7.09
CA ILE A 47 7.20 12.34 -8.17
C ILE A 47 7.34 13.83 -7.87
N ASN A 48 7.69 14.61 -8.90
CA ASN A 48 7.85 16.06 -8.79
C ASN A 48 6.51 16.75 -8.50
N ASP A 49 6.45 17.51 -7.40
CA ASP A 49 5.26 18.23 -6.95
C ASP A 49 4.81 19.38 -7.88
N LYS A 50 5.67 19.82 -8.79
CA LYS A 50 5.37 20.92 -9.73
C LYS A 50 4.45 20.50 -10.87
N GLN A 51 4.16 19.22 -11.01
CA GLN A 51 3.25 18.71 -12.03
C GLN A 51 1.79 18.93 -11.65
N SER A 52 0.91 19.01 -12.64
CA SER A 52 -0.54 19.01 -12.40
C SER A 52 -0.97 17.70 -11.74
N GLU A 53 -2.12 17.70 -11.05
CA GLU A 53 -2.67 16.49 -10.44
C GLU A 53 -2.85 15.35 -11.45
N ARG A 54 -3.30 15.70 -12.66
CA ARG A 54 -3.49 14.71 -13.73
C ARG A 54 -2.17 14.07 -14.15
N GLN A 55 -1.14 14.90 -14.40
CA GLN A 55 0.19 14.40 -14.78
C GLN A 55 0.80 13.57 -13.68
N ARG A 56 0.64 14.00 -12.43
CA ARG A 56 1.12 13.28 -11.26
C ARG A 56 0.45 11.92 -11.12
N GLY A 57 -0.88 11.85 -11.34
CA GLY A 57 -1.63 10.61 -11.30
C GLY A 57 -1.22 9.63 -12.39
N GLU A 58 -1.00 10.13 -13.60
CA GLU A 58 -0.54 9.30 -14.73
C GLU A 58 0.86 8.75 -14.47
N GLU A 59 1.77 9.57 -13.97
CA GLU A 59 3.12 9.15 -13.65
C GLU A 59 3.15 8.15 -12.50
N LEU A 60 2.33 8.37 -11.47
CA LEU A 60 2.17 7.44 -10.36
C LEU A 60 1.74 6.05 -10.85
N TYR A 61 0.75 6.00 -11.73
CA TYR A 61 0.26 4.76 -12.31
C TYR A 61 1.35 4.04 -13.11
N ILE A 62 2.06 4.77 -13.97
CA ILE A 62 3.14 4.19 -14.78
C ILE A 62 4.25 3.61 -13.89
N ARG A 63 4.65 4.35 -12.85
CA ARG A 63 5.68 3.88 -11.91
C ARG A 63 5.21 2.65 -11.14
N LEU A 64 3.95 2.63 -10.73
CA LEU A 64 3.35 1.49 -10.04
C LEU A 64 3.36 0.25 -10.94
N VAL A 65 2.90 0.37 -12.18
CA VAL A 65 2.89 -0.74 -13.16
C VAL A 65 4.29 -1.29 -13.35
N ASN A 66 5.28 -0.42 -13.56
CA ASN A 66 6.66 -0.83 -13.78
C ASN A 66 7.25 -1.55 -12.56
N LYS A 67 6.98 -1.06 -11.35
CA LYS A 67 7.47 -1.70 -10.11
C LYS A 67 6.80 -3.05 -9.88
N VAL A 68 5.51 -3.16 -10.14
CA VAL A 68 4.76 -4.41 -9.99
C VAL A 68 5.30 -5.46 -10.98
N PHE A 69 5.44 -5.08 -12.25
CA PHE A 69 5.95 -6.00 -13.27
C PHE A 69 7.37 -6.45 -12.95
N ALA A 70 8.25 -5.55 -12.56
CA ALA A 70 9.61 -5.89 -12.19
C ALA A 70 9.67 -6.85 -11.00
N ALA A 71 8.86 -6.61 -9.97
CA ALA A 71 8.81 -7.45 -8.78
C ALA A 71 8.27 -8.85 -9.09
N LEU A 72 7.20 -8.95 -9.87
CA LEU A 72 6.57 -10.22 -10.22
C LEU A 72 7.43 -11.05 -11.17
N LYS A 73 8.13 -10.38 -12.10
CA LYS A 73 9.01 -11.03 -13.06
C LYS A 73 10.22 -11.69 -12.40
N ASN A 74 10.68 -11.14 -11.30
CA ASN A 74 11.81 -11.70 -10.56
C ASN A 74 11.32 -12.87 -9.71
N SER A 75 11.59 -14.09 -10.17
CA SER A 75 11.17 -15.31 -9.47
C SER A 75 11.82 -15.52 -8.11
N GLU A 76 12.90 -14.79 -7.81
CA GLU A 76 13.54 -14.81 -6.50
C GLU A 76 12.70 -14.12 -5.44
N ASN A 77 11.83 -13.18 -5.82
CA ASN A 77 10.88 -12.55 -4.92
C ASN A 77 9.77 -13.55 -4.57
N LYS A 78 9.89 -14.17 -3.39
CA LYS A 78 8.92 -15.15 -2.91
C LYS A 78 7.77 -14.53 -2.15
N LEU A 79 7.90 -13.25 -1.78
CA LEU A 79 6.86 -12.50 -1.09
C LEU A 79 6.89 -11.05 -1.59
N ILE A 80 5.76 -10.57 -2.09
CA ILE A 80 5.58 -9.20 -2.54
C ILE A 80 4.48 -8.56 -1.70
N ILE A 81 4.84 -7.52 -0.97
CA ILE A 81 3.95 -6.84 -0.02
C ILE A 81 3.56 -5.49 -0.61
N PHE A 82 2.27 -5.25 -0.77
CA PHE A 82 1.74 -3.97 -1.21
C PHE A 82 1.16 -3.20 -0.04
N ASP A 83 1.69 -2.02 0.24
CA ASP A 83 1.17 -1.06 1.19
C ASP A 83 0.27 -0.06 0.45
N VAL A 84 -1.03 -0.25 0.58
CA VAL A 84 -2.05 0.44 -0.20
C VAL A 84 -2.75 1.50 0.65
N PRO A 85 -2.94 2.74 0.13
CA PRO A 85 -3.60 3.79 0.90
C PRO A 85 -5.08 3.54 1.11
N GLY A 86 -5.57 3.83 2.30
CA GLY A 86 -6.98 3.78 2.66
C GLY A 86 -7.61 2.41 2.44
N ILE A 87 -8.92 2.39 2.27
CA ILE A 87 -9.71 1.20 1.94
C ILE A 87 -10.42 1.39 0.61
N ASN A 88 -9.74 2.00 -0.35
CA ASN A 88 -10.30 2.30 -1.67
C ASN A 88 -10.35 1.02 -2.51
N ALA A 89 -11.56 0.49 -2.70
CA ALA A 89 -11.78 -0.71 -3.49
C ALA A 89 -11.33 -0.55 -4.94
N ASN A 90 -11.45 0.65 -5.51
CA ASN A 90 -11.03 0.90 -6.90
C ASN A 90 -9.52 0.76 -7.07
N TYR A 91 -8.75 1.21 -6.09
CA TYR A 91 -7.29 1.06 -6.11
C TYR A 91 -6.88 -0.41 -6.05
N ILE A 92 -7.49 -1.16 -5.14
CA ILE A 92 -7.24 -2.61 -5.01
C ILE A 92 -7.61 -3.32 -6.32
N TYR A 93 -8.74 -2.97 -6.90
CA TYR A 93 -9.17 -3.55 -8.17
C TYR A 93 -8.18 -3.27 -9.30
N SER A 94 -7.69 -2.02 -9.40
CA SER A 94 -6.66 -1.66 -10.38
C SER A 94 -5.37 -2.44 -10.18
N LEU A 95 -4.95 -2.62 -8.92
CA LEU A 95 -3.76 -3.41 -8.58
C LEU A 95 -3.92 -4.87 -9.01
N LEU A 96 -5.09 -5.46 -8.75
CA LEU A 96 -5.39 -6.83 -9.18
C LEU A 96 -5.37 -6.97 -10.71
N GLN A 97 -5.85 -5.96 -11.44
CA GLN A 97 -5.78 -5.94 -12.90
C GLN A 97 -4.34 -5.87 -13.40
N ILE A 98 -3.47 -5.11 -12.75
CA ILE A 98 -2.05 -5.05 -13.11
C ILE A 98 -1.40 -6.42 -12.91
N ILE A 99 -1.70 -7.09 -11.81
CA ILE A 99 -1.21 -8.44 -11.52
C ILE A 99 -1.67 -9.43 -12.60
N GLU A 100 -2.93 -9.34 -13.02
CA GLU A 100 -3.49 -10.16 -14.10
C GLU A 100 -2.78 -9.90 -15.44
N MET A 101 -2.55 -8.62 -15.80
CA MET A 101 -1.81 -8.25 -17.01
C MET A 101 -0.40 -8.81 -17.02
N ALA A 102 0.23 -8.96 -15.86
CA ALA A 102 1.54 -9.56 -15.71
C ALA A 102 1.52 -11.11 -15.74
N ASN A 103 0.36 -11.73 -15.98
CA ASN A 103 0.14 -13.17 -15.99
C ASN A 103 0.42 -13.87 -14.65
N HIS A 104 0.17 -13.17 -13.55
CA HIS A 104 0.35 -13.71 -12.20
C HIS A 104 -0.96 -13.87 -11.43
N TYR A 105 -2.10 -13.89 -12.14
CA TYR A 105 -3.43 -14.07 -11.52
C TYR A 105 -3.58 -15.44 -10.83
N HIS A 106 -2.74 -16.40 -11.13
CA HIS A 106 -2.71 -17.72 -10.48
C HIS A 106 -1.94 -17.73 -9.16
N ASP A 107 -1.16 -16.68 -8.87
CA ASP A 107 -0.48 -16.57 -7.59
C ASP A 107 -1.51 -16.31 -6.47
N ASN A 108 -1.30 -16.93 -5.33
CA ASN A 108 -2.16 -16.70 -4.18
C ASN A 108 -1.99 -15.28 -3.65
N ILE A 109 -3.10 -14.62 -3.34
CA ILE A 109 -3.13 -13.26 -2.83
C ILE A 109 -3.80 -13.26 -1.46
N THR A 110 -3.12 -12.66 -0.48
CA THR A 110 -3.69 -12.43 0.86
C THR A 110 -3.98 -10.95 1.02
N LEU A 111 -5.21 -10.61 1.35
CA LEU A 111 -5.62 -9.24 1.67
C LEU A 111 -5.70 -9.07 3.17
N ILE A 112 -4.93 -8.14 3.70
CA ILE A 112 -4.97 -7.75 5.12
C ILE A 112 -5.61 -6.37 5.20
N LYS A 113 -6.78 -6.30 5.80
CA LYS A 113 -7.49 -5.04 6.02
C LYS A 113 -7.36 -4.64 7.49
N ILE A 114 -6.73 -3.49 7.73
CA ILE A 114 -6.60 -2.95 9.08
C ILE A 114 -7.76 -1.98 9.32
N THR A 115 -8.49 -2.19 10.40
CA THR A 115 -9.63 -1.33 10.76
C THR A 115 -9.45 -0.81 12.17
N LEU A 116 -9.92 0.42 12.40
CA LEU A 116 -9.97 1.06 13.71
C LEU A 116 -11.36 1.68 13.90
N PRO A 117 -11.86 1.75 15.16
CA PRO A 117 -13.03 2.58 15.43
C PRO A 117 -12.77 4.02 15.00
N ILE A 118 -13.79 4.69 14.44
CA ILE A 118 -13.63 6.03 13.90
C ILE A 118 -13.08 7.03 14.92
N GLU A 119 -13.50 6.94 16.16
CA GLU A 119 -13.01 7.80 17.22
C GLU A 119 -11.51 7.63 17.46
N THR A 120 -11.02 6.40 17.45
CA THR A 120 -9.60 6.10 17.60
C THR A 120 -8.82 6.63 16.41
N HIS A 121 -9.33 6.44 15.20
CA HIS A 121 -8.70 6.95 13.98
C HIS A 121 -8.58 8.46 14.00
N LEU A 122 -9.64 9.18 14.38
CA LEU A 122 -9.62 10.63 14.49
C LEU A 122 -8.61 11.14 15.51
N LYS A 123 -8.50 10.47 16.67
CA LYS A 123 -7.49 10.82 17.69
C LYS A 123 -6.07 10.65 17.16
N LEU A 124 -5.80 9.56 16.46
CA LEU A 124 -4.47 9.29 15.90
C LEU A 124 -4.12 10.28 14.79
N MET A 125 -5.08 10.67 13.96
CA MET A 125 -4.88 11.70 12.94
C MET A 125 -4.51 13.04 13.57
N LYS A 126 -5.23 13.45 14.61
CA LYS A 126 -4.95 14.69 15.33
C LYS A 126 -3.56 14.68 15.97
N LEU A 127 -3.20 13.59 16.61
CA LEU A 127 -1.88 13.44 17.22
C LEU A 127 -0.77 13.53 16.17
N ARG A 128 -0.93 12.86 15.04
CA ARG A 128 0.06 12.88 13.95
C ARG A 128 0.21 14.29 13.36
N MET A 129 -0.88 15.02 13.19
CA MET A 129 -0.83 16.41 12.72
C MET A 129 -0.13 17.35 13.70
N GLN A 130 -0.21 17.08 15.00
CA GLN A 130 0.48 17.86 16.04
C GLN A 130 1.98 17.56 16.07
N THR A 131 2.37 16.32 15.86
CA THR A 131 3.78 15.89 15.90
C THR A 131 4.52 16.11 14.58
N ASP A 132 3.79 16.16 13.47
CA ASP A 132 4.33 16.41 12.14
C ASP A 132 3.41 17.39 11.40
N PRO A 133 3.73 18.72 11.45
CA PRO A 133 2.86 19.74 10.85
C PRO A 133 2.80 19.67 9.31
N GLU A 134 3.69 18.93 8.67
CA GLU A 134 3.66 18.74 7.21
C GLU A 134 2.67 17.66 6.77
N VAL A 135 2.18 16.86 7.71
CA VAL A 135 1.21 15.81 7.40
C VAL A 135 -0.17 16.43 7.16
N ILE A 136 -0.71 16.16 5.99
CA ILE A 136 -2.04 16.60 5.59
C ILE A 136 -2.93 15.37 5.38
N PHE A 137 -4.09 15.37 6.05
CA PHE A 137 -5.10 14.35 5.84
C PHE A 137 -6.23 14.92 4.98
N TYR A 138 -6.49 14.27 3.86
CA TYR A 138 -7.56 14.68 2.97
C TYR A 138 -8.91 14.25 3.51
N PHE A 139 -9.94 14.99 3.17
CA PHE A 139 -11.29 14.74 3.66
C PHE A 139 -11.81 13.34 3.32
N ASN A 140 -11.43 12.81 2.19
CA ASN A 140 -11.80 11.46 1.75
C ASN A 140 -11.25 10.34 2.65
N ASP A 141 -10.24 10.60 3.47
CA ASP A 141 -9.77 9.62 4.46
C ASP A 141 -10.87 9.30 5.48
N PHE A 142 -11.71 10.28 5.80
CA PHE A 142 -12.86 10.09 6.68
C PHE A 142 -13.98 9.36 5.96
N ASP A 143 -14.27 9.73 4.72
CA ASP A 143 -15.34 9.14 3.92
C ASP A 143 -15.10 7.66 3.66
N GLU A 144 -13.87 7.26 3.39
CA GLU A 144 -13.50 5.86 3.20
C GLU A 144 -13.69 5.05 4.48
N TYR A 145 -13.63 5.68 5.63
CA TYR A 145 -13.79 5.02 6.91
C TYR A 145 -15.27 4.86 7.31
N LEU A 146 -16.07 5.84 6.96
CA LEU A 146 -17.49 5.87 7.29
C LEU A 146 -18.30 4.96 6.36
#